data_321ac324c660afd52e25ac3cad6ffd4f
#
_entry.id   321ac324c660afd52e25ac3cad6ffd4f
#
_cell.length_a   1.000
_cell.length_b   1.000
_cell.length_c   1.000
_cell.angle_alpha   90.00
_cell.angle_beta   90.00
_cell.angle_gamma   90.00
#
_symmetry.space_group_name_H-M   'P 1'
#
loop_
_entity.id
_entity.type
_entity.pdbx_description
1 polymer ?
#
loop_
_entity_poly.entity_id
_entity_poly.type
_entity_poly.pdbx_seq_one_letter_code
_entity_poly.pdbx_strand_id
1 'polypeptide(L)'
;MKQYFTKQENNKSLILFFTGWGMDQNTLSINKKDFDTCICFDYTDIDFEKSHYKNYQAIDVYGWSMGVWAASYTLQSCNLPIRKSVAINGTIFPIEKERGIDPIIFQKTIDLLNEQSLLKFNKRMCGSKENFQFFIKHSSLRSIESLKQELISIQSMVKKDMTSTFQWD
;
A
#
# COMPACT_ATOMS: atom_id res chain seq x y z
N MET A 1 -2.56 -2.74 -10.02
CA MET A 1 -1.49 -2.39 -9.04
C MET A 1 -0.17 -2.98 -9.47
N LYS A 2 0.95 -2.33 -9.12
CA LYS A 2 2.30 -2.81 -9.42
C LYS A 2 2.80 -3.74 -8.33
N GLN A 3 3.49 -4.80 -8.73
CA GLN A 3 4.11 -5.80 -7.86
C GLN A 3 5.59 -5.86 -8.22
N TYR A 4 6.45 -5.37 -7.33
CA TYR A 4 7.88 -5.23 -7.58
C TYR A 4 8.70 -6.01 -6.56
N PHE A 5 9.48 -6.99 -7.06
CA PHE A 5 10.40 -7.74 -6.22
C PHE A 5 11.68 -6.94 -5.99
N THR A 6 11.85 -6.47 -4.77
CA THR A 6 13.10 -5.77 -4.33
C THR A 6 14.20 -6.76 -3.98
N LYS A 7 13.81 -7.99 -3.66
CA LYS A 7 14.71 -9.11 -3.40
C LYS A 7 14.07 -10.40 -3.89
N GLN A 8 14.75 -11.15 -4.75
CA GLN A 8 14.27 -12.43 -5.28
C GLN A 8 15.46 -13.40 -5.41
N GLU A 9 15.68 -14.20 -4.37
CA GLU A 9 16.78 -15.17 -4.25
C GLU A 9 16.30 -16.61 -4.22
N ASN A 10 15.05 -16.86 -4.68
CA ASN A 10 14.38 -18.16 -4.64
C ASN A 10 14.20 -18.73 -3.22
N ASN A 11 14.03 -17.86 -2.23
CA ASN A 11 13.68 -18.25 -0.89
C ASN A 11 12.29 -18.91 -0.86
N LYS A 12 12.03 -19.73 0.15
CA LYS A 12 10.72 -20.37 0.34
C LYS A 12 9.73 -19.48 1.10
N SER A 13 10.22 -18.41 1.70
CA SER A 13 9.42 -17.42 2.42
C SER A 13 9.45 -16.08 1.73
N LEU A 14 8.31 -15.39 1.74
CA LEU A 14 8.13 -14.08 1.12
C LEU A 14 7.62 -13.07 2.14
N ILE A 15 8.13 -11.84 2.09
CA ILE A 15 7.46 -10.65 2.61
C ILE A 15 6.71 -9.99 1.47
N LEU A 16 5.39 -9.93 1.61
CA LEU A 16 4.50 -9.25 0.68
C LEU A 16 4.00 -7.96 1.35
N PHE A 17 4.48 -6.81 0.88
CA PHE A 17 4.24 -5.54 1.50
C PHE A 17 3.36 -4.64 0.61
N PHE A 18 2.17 -4.31 1.09
CA PHE A 18 1.28 -3.34 0.46
C PHE A 18 1.53 -1.95 1.06
N THR A 19 2.01 -1.02 0.25
CA THR A 19 2.41 0.32 0.69
C THR A 19 1.21 1.26 0.89
N GLY A 20 1.46 2.41 1.49
CA GLY A 20 0.51 3.51 1.48
C GLY A 20 0.35 4.16 0.10
N TRP A 21 -0.67 5.01 -0.04
CA TRP A 21 -0.83 5.84 -1.23
C TRP A 21 0.39 6.72 -1.49
N GLY A 22 0.70 6.90 -2.75
CA GLY A 22 1.76 7.79 -3.19
C GLY A 22 3.17 7.21 -3.10
N MET A 23 3.29 5.95 -2.69
CA MET A 23 4.58 5.26 -2.59
C MET A 23 4.95 4.57 -3.90
N ASP A 24 6.21 4.14 -4.00
CA ASP A 24 6.74 3.28 -5.06
C ASP A 24 7.78 2.29 -4.50
N GLN A 25 8.45 1.57 -5.37
CA GLN A 25 9.46 0.57 -5.00
C GLN A 25 10.68 1.15 -4.27
N ASN A 26 10.93 2.47 -4.32
CA ASN A 26 12.07 3.12 -3.67
C ASN A 26 11.78 3.50 -2.22
N THR A 27 10.50 3.55 -1.85
CA THR A 27 10.07 4.07 -0.54
C THR A 27 10.45 3.16 0.62
N LEU A 28 10.61 1.88 0.37
CA LEU A 28 10.86 0.89 1.41
C LEU A 28 11.95 -0.08 0.99
N SER A 29 12.92 -0.29 1.87
CA SER A 29 13.94 -1.33 1.72
C SER A 29 13.81 -2.32 2.86
N ILE A 30 13.45 -3.56 2.53
CA ILE A 30 13.36 -4.65 3.49
C ILE A 30 14.42 -5.69 3.12
N ASN A 31 15.37 -5.90 4.02
CA ASN A 31 16.38 -6.94 3.85
C ASN A 31 16.31 -7.91 5.03
N LYS A 32 15.47 -8.93 4.91
CA LYS A 32 15.37 -10.00 5.88
C LYS A 32 16.02 -11.26 5.30
N LYS A 33 16.91 -11.87 6.08
CA LYS A 33 17.56 -13.13 5.70
C LYS A 33 16.49 -14.21 5.46
N ASP A 34 16.72 -15.07 4.49
CA ASP A 34 15.86 -16.22 4.12
C ASP A 34 14.44 -15.85 3.64
N PHE A 35 14.23 -14.56 3.29
CA PHE A 35 13.00 -14.07 2.68
C PHE A 35 13.28 -13.38 1.36
N ASP A 36 12.42 -13.64 0.38
CA ASP A 36 12.23 -12.74 -0.74
C ASP A 36 11.32 -11.59 -0.32
N THR A 37 11.31 -10.50 -1.07
CA THR A 37 10.48 -9.32 -0.76
C THR A 37 9.84 -8.78 -2.02
N CYS A 38 8.51 -8.65 -1.98
CA CYS A 38 7.72 -8.01 -3.01
C CYS A 38 6.95 -6.81 -2.42
N ILE A 39 7.04 -5.67 -3.08
CA ILE A 39 6.33 -4.44 -2.72
C ILE A 39 5.19 -4.22 -3.71
N CYS A 40 3.97 -4.07 -3.18
CA CYS A 40 2.76 -3.73 -3.92
C CYS A 40 2.45 -2.25 -3.72
N PHE A 41 2.26 -1.52 -4.82
CA PHE A 41 2.00 -0.08 -4.84
C PHE A 41 1.22 0.32 -6.10
N ASP A 42 0.83 1.60 -6.22
CA ASP A 42 0.09 2.15 -7.36
C ASP A 42 -1.26 1.46 -7.55
N TYR A 43 -2.22 1.81 -6.72
CA TYR A 43 -3.57 1.24 -6.74
C TYR A 43 -4.49 1.92 -7.77
N THR A 44 -3.94 2.32 -8.93
CA THR A 44 -4.73 2.81 -10.08
C THR A 44 -5.66 1.72 -10.60
N ASP A 45 -5.23 0.48 -10.54
CA ASP A 45 -6.04 -0.73 -10.61
C ASP A 45 -5.73 -1.63 -9.41
N ILE A 46 -6.49 -2.72 -9.25
CA ILE A 46 -6.30 -3.68 -8.16
C ILE A 46 -5.97 -5.09 -8.69
N ASP A 47 -5.56 -5.17 -9.95
CA ASP A 47 -5.15 -6.42 -10.57
C ASP A 47 -3.92 -7.00 -9.86
N PHE A 48 -4.05 -8.24 -9.43
CA PHE A 48 -3.04 -8.93 -8.64
C PHE A 48 -2.65 -10.25 -9.31
N GLU A 49 -1.40 -10.30 -9.80
CA GLU A 49 -0.88 -11.48 -10.47
C GLU A 49 -0.41 -12.53 -9.45
N LYS A 50 -1.35 -13.36 -9.01
CA LYS A 50 -1.12 -14.39 -7.99
C LYS A 50 -0.16 -15.51 -8.44
N SER A 51 0.09 -15.66 -9.73
CA SER A 51 1.00 -16.70 -10.23
C SER A 51 2.44 -16.50 -9.75
N HIS A 52 2.85 -15.26 -9.45
CA HIS A 52 4.16 -14.93 -8.91
C HIS A 52 4.45 -15.58 -7.55
N TYR A 53 3.40 -15.98 -6.83
CA TYR A 53 3.51 -16.43 -5.44
C TYR A 53 3.34 -17.93 -5.23
N LYS A 54 3.10 -18.69 -6.31
CA LYS A 54 2.80 -20.14 -6.26
C LYS A 54 3.89 -21.01 -5.62
N ASN A 55 5.15 -20.58 -5.72
CA ASN A 55 6.30 -21.36 -5.27
C ASN A 55 6.71 -21.07 -3.81
N TYR A 56 6.09 -20.08 -3.18
CA TYR A 56 6.36 -19.78 -1.78
C TYR A 56 5.60 -20.73 -0.86
N GLN A 57 6.26 -21.13 0.23
CA GLN A 57 5.68 -22.01 1.25
C GLN A 57 5.10 -21.22 2.43
N ALA A 58 5.54 -19.98 2.60
CA ALA A 58 5.06 -19.07 3.64
C ALA A 58 5.14 -17.61 3.18
N ILE A 59 4.06 -16.87 3.36
CA ILE A 59 3.97 -15.45 3.02
C ILE A 59 3.61 -14.66 4.26
N ASP A 60 4.47 -13.69 4.63
CA ASP A 60 4.17 -12.69 5.64
C ASP A 60 3.63 -11.44 4.93
N VAL A 61 2.37 -11.11 5.19
CA VAL A 61 1.69 -9.96 4.60
C VAL A 61 1.78 -8.75 5.53
N TYR A 62 2.16 -7.62 4.98
CA TYR A 62 2.13 -6.33 5.68
C TYR A 62 1.33 -5.33 4.84
N GLY A 63 0.37 -4.68 5.46
CA GLY A 63 -0.37 -3.57 4.86
C GLY A 63 -0.11 -2.29 5.63
N TRP A 64 0.29 -1.22 4.95
CA TRP A 64 0.49 0.08 5.56
C TRP A 64 -0.47 1.11 4.98
N SER A 65 -1.22 1.82 5.86
CA SER A 65 -2.14 2.87 5.45
C SER A 65 -3.15 2.36 4.41
N MET A 66 -3.21 2.93 3.20
CA MET A 66 -4.05 2.49 2.08
C MET A 66 -3.77 1.03 1.67
N GLY A 67 -2.56 0.54 1.91
CA GLY A 67 -2.18 -0.85 1.65
C GLY A 67 -2.94 -1.87 2.48
N VAL A 68 -3.48 -1.50 3.64
CA VAL A 68 -4.35 -2.39 4.43
C VAL A 68 -5.64 -2.72 3.66
N TRP A 69 -6.28 -1.70 3.08
CA TRP A 69 -7.44 -1.89 2.22
C TRP A 69 -7.08 -2.69 0.96
N ALA A 70 -6.01 -2.31 0.27
CA ALA A 70 -5.62 -2.95 -0.98
C ALA A 70 -5.31 -4.44 -0.78
N ALA A 71 -4.56 -4.79 0.26
CA ALA A 71 -4.28 -6.17 0.62
C ALA A 71 -5.56 -6.94 0.96
N SER A 72 -6.43 -6.37 1.80
CA SER A 72 -7.69 -7.00 2.20
C SER A 72 -8.58 -7.29 1.00
N TYR A 73 -8.70 -6.33 0.09
CA TYR A 73 -9.49 -6.49 -1.13
C TYR A 73 -8.94 -7.58 -2.04
N THR A 74 -7.62 -7.55 -2.22
CA THR A 74 -6.95 -8.42 -3.19
C THR A 74 -6.84 -9.86 -2.68
N LEU A 75 -6.43 -10.03 -1.41
CA LEU A 75 -6.05 -11.34 -0.90
C LEU A 75 -7.24 -12.18 -0.43
N GLN A 76 -8.41 -11.59 -0.18
CA GLN A 76 -9.60 -12.35 0.24
C GLN A 76 -10.03 -13.45 -0.74
N SER A 77 -9.70 -13.28 -2.03
CA SER A 77 -10.00 -14.27 -3.07
C SER A 77 -8.79 -15.12 -3.48
N CYS A 78 -7.65 -14.96 -2.78
CA CYS A 78 -6.42 -15.64 -3.10
C CYS A 78 -6.16 -16.79 -2.12
N ASN A 79 -5.99 -18.00 -2.65
CA ASN A 79 -5.52 -19.14 -1.86
C ASN A 79 -3.98 -19.14 -1.82
N LEU A 80 -3.41 -18.28 -0.96
CA LEU A 80 -1.97 -18.16 -0.76
C LEU A 80 -1.58 -18.71 0.64
N PRO A 81 -0.37 -19.25 0.82
CA PRO A 81 0.09 -19.79 2.09
C PRO A 81 0.48 -18.66 3.07
N ILE A 82 -0.51 -17.82 3.44
CA ILE A 82 -0.30 -16.70 4.35
C ILE A 82 -0.06 -17.26 5.75
N ARG A 83 1.10 -16.92 6.31
CA ARG A 83 1.53 -17.33 7.64
C ARG A 83 1.25 -16.26 8.69
N LYS A 84 1.36 -15.00 8.30
CA LYS A 84 1.20 -13.84 9.17
C LYS A 84 0.65 -12.66 8.38
N SER A 85 -0.20 -11.86 9.02
CA SER A 85 -0.75 -10.63 8.45
C SER A 85 -0.70 -9.49 9.46
N VAL A 86 -0.15 -8.34 9.09
CA VAL A 86 0.00 -7.19 9.98
C VAL A 86 -0.51 -5.92 9.30
N ALA A 87 -1.53 -5.30 9.92
CA ALA A 87 -2.02 -3.99 9.52
C ALA A 87 -1.27 -2.87 10.28
N ILE A 88 -0.73 -1.89 9.55
CA ILE A 88 0.03 -0.77 10.11
C ILE A 88 -0.67 0.53 9.74
N ASN A 89 -1.16 1.27 10.72
CA ASN A 89 -1.78 2.59 10.57
C ASN A 89 -2.76 2.67 9.38
N GLY A 90 -3.62 1.68 9.22
CA GLY A 90 -4.57 1.58 8.12
C GLY A 90 -5.86 0.89 8.55
N THR A 91 -6.83 0.88 7.64
CA THR A 91 -8.13 0.27 7.84
C THR A 91 -8.62 -0.36 6.54
N ILE A 92 -9.53 -1.32 6.63
CA ILE A 92 -10.23 -1.88 5.49
C ILE A 92 -11.31 -0.93 4.92
N PHE A 93 -11.59 0.17 5.62
CA PHE A 93 -12.54 1.22 5.23
C PHE A 93 -11.82 2.54 4.92
N PRO A 94 -11.06 2.63 3.80
CA PRO A 94 -10.14 3.75 3.57
C PRO A 94 -10.84 5.10 3.40
N ILE A 95 -12.08 5.11 2.90
CA ILE A 95 -12.87 6.33 2.69
C ILE A 95 -14.19 6.16 3.44
N GLU A 96 -14.16 6.49 4.73
CA GLU A 96 -15.32 6.39 5.61
C GLU A 96 -15.12 7.33 6.81
N LYS A 97 -16.21 7.98 7.24
CA LYS A 97 -16.15 9.10 8.20
C LYS A 97 -15.60 8.71 9.57
N GLU A 98 -15.95 7.53 10.08
CA GLU A 98 -15.63 7.12 11.45
C GLU A 98 -14.40 6.23 11.54
N ARG A 99 -14.15 5.42 10.52
CA ARG A 99 -13.12 4.38 10.54
C ARG A 99 -12.00 4.59 9.50
N GLY A 100 -12.12 5.61 8.68
CA GLY A 100 -11.21 5.90 7.58
C GLY A 100 -10.95 7.39 7.41
N ILE A 101 -10.71 7.81 6.18
CA ILE A 101 -10.58 9.21 5.79
C ILE A 101 -11.97 9.73 5.44
N ASP A 102 -12.40 10.81 6.09
CA ASP A 102 -13.68 11.47 5.76
C ASP A 102 -13.77 11.72 4.25
N PRO A 103 -14.88 11.32 3.59
CA PRO A 103 -15.05 11.47 2.13
C PRO A 103 -14.85 12.89 1.62
N ILE A 104 -15.23 13.91 2.42
CA ILE A 104 -15.03 15.33 2.06
C ILE A 104 -13.54 15.68 2.08
N ILE A 105 -12.81 15.19 3.08
CA ILE A 105 -11.35 15.40 3.18
C ILE A 105 -10.65 14.65 2.05
N PHE A 106 -11.08 13.43 1.73
CA PHE A 106 -10.52 12.65 0.63
C PHE A 106 -10.69 13.37 -0.72
N GLN A 107 -11.92 13.86 -1.00
CA GLN A 107 -12.19 14.64 -2.22
C GLN A 107 -11.35 15.91 -2.30
N LYS A 108 -11.26 16.67 -1.20
CA LYS A 108 -10.39 17.87 -1.14
C LYS A 108 -8.93 17.53 -1.39
N THR A 109 -8.46 16.36 -0.96
CA THR A 109 -7.09 15.93 -1.24
C THR A 109 -6.89 15.75 -2.74
N ILE A 110 -7.84 15.12 -3.44
CA ILE A 110 -7.81 14.97 -4.90
C ILE A 110 -7.79 16.34 -5.60
N ASP A 111 -8.70 17.23 -5.21
CA ASP A 111 -8.92 18.52 -5.88
C ASP A 111 -7.70 19.46 -5.73
N LEU A 112 -7.08 19.45 -4.56
CA LEU A 112 -6.00 20.38 -4.19
C LEU A 112 -4.60 19.76 -4.30
N LEU A 113 -4.49 18.52 -4.83
CA LEU A 113 -3.20 17.86 -4.95
C LEU A 113 -2.26 18.59 -5.90
N ASN A 114 -1.14 19.01 -5.37
CA ASN A 114 0.00 19.59 -6.05
C ASN A 114 1.28 19.32 -5.25
N GLU A 115 2.44 19.71 -5.76
CA GLU A 115 3.73 19.48 -5.08
C GLU A 115 3.78 20.05 -3.66
N GLN A 116 3.22 21.25 -3.45
CA GLN A 116 3.25 21.88 -2.12
C GLN A 116 2.34 21.15 -1.13
N SER A 117 1.14 20.75 -1.55
CA SER A 117 0.21 20.00 -0.70
C SER A 117 0.74 18.60 -0.40
N LEU A 118 1.36 17.94 -1.38
CA LEU A 118 2.04 16.65 -1.18
C LEU A 118 3.20 16.78 -0.18
N LEU A 119 4.03 17.81 -0.30
CA LEU A 119 5.11 18.06 0.64
C LEU A 119 4.60 18.27 2.06
N LYS A 120 3.50 19.01 2.24
CA LYS A 120 2.85 19.21 3.55
C LYS A 120 2.28 17.91 4.11
N PHE A 121 1.69 17.08 3.26
CA PHE A 121 1.19 15.76 3.63
C PHE A 121 2.34 14.87 4.13
N ASN A 122 3.44 14.77 3.37
CA ASN A 122 4.60 13.96 3.72
C ASN A 122 5.24 14.41 5.05
N LYS A 123 5.36 15.72 5.29
CA LYS A 123 5.85 16.26 6.56
C LYS A 123 4.98 15.83 7.75
N ARG A 124 3.66 15.89 7.58
CA ARG A 124 2.69 15.48 8.62
C ARG A 124 2.78 13.97 8.89
N MET A 125 2.84 13.18 7.83
CA MET A 125 2.95 11.73 7.91
C MET A 125 4.20 11.29 8.69
N CYS A 126 5.32 11.95 8.46
CA CYS A 126 6.59 11.60 9.12
C CYS A 126 6.67 11.99 10.61
N GLY A 127 5.85 12.93 11.07
CA GLY A 127 5.74 13.33 12.46
C GLY A 127 6.94 14.10 13.03
N SER A 128 8.16 13.90 12.53
CA SER A 128 9.36 14.62 12.94
C SER A 128 10.19 15.09 11.75
N LYS A 129 11.08 16.06 11.99
CA LYS A 129 12.00 16.58 10.97
C LYS A 129 12.99 15.51 10.51
N GLU A 130 13.49 14.72 11.43
CA GLU A 130 14.47 13.66 11.20
C GLU A 130 13.87 12.57 10.30
N ASN A 131 12.66 12.10 10.64
CA ASN A 131 11.93 11.13 9.85
C ASN A 131 11.61 11.68 8.46
N PHE A 132 11.24 12.94 8.36
CA PHE A 132 10.98 13.58 7.06
C PHE A 132 12.24 13.67 6.21
N GLN A 133 13.39 14.03 6.79
CA GLN A 133 14.67 14.07 6.07
C GLN A 133 15.10 12.69 5.58
N PHE A 134 14.83 11.65 6.34
CA PHE A 134 15.06 10.27 5.90
C PHE A 134 14.09 9.88 4.78
N PHE A 135 12.80 10.14 4.96
CA PHE A 135 11.75 9.80 3.99
C PHE A 135 12.00 10.45 2.62
N ILE A 136 12.35 11.75 2.59
CA ILE A 136 12.50 12.48 1.33
C ILE A 136 13.63 11.93 0.44
N LYS A 137 14.64 11.29 1.03
CA LYS A 137 15.72 10.62 0.29
C LYS A 137 15.25 9.36 -0.44
N HIS A 138 14.14 8.78 0.00
CA HIS A 138 13.55 7.55 -0.51
C HIS A 138 12.11 7.79 -1.01
N SER A 139 11.74 9.06 -1.21
CA SER A 139 10.39 9.38 -1.65
C SER A 139 10.13 8.86 -3.06
N SER A 140 8.86 8.60 -3.31
CA SER A 140 8.37 8.17 -4.61
C SER A 140 8.75 9.17 -5.71
N LEU A 141 9.10 8.65 -6.88
CA LEU A 141 9.38 9.41 -8.09
C LEU A 141 8.15 9.58 -9.00
N ARG A 142 6.98 9.23 -8.50
CA ARG A 142 5.72 9.32 -9.26
C ARG A 142 5.28 10.76 -9.41
N SER A 143 4.73 11.10 -10.61
CA SER A 143 4.20 12.44 -10.88
C SER A 143 2.92 12.76 -10.10
N ILE A 144 2.62 14.02 -9.91
CA ILE A 144 1.38 14.49 -9.26
C ILE A 144 0.15 13.91 -9.97
N GLU A 145 0.17 13.87 -11.30
CA GLU A 145 -0.91 13.31 -12.12
C GLU A 145 -1.13 11.82 -11.82
N SER A 146 -0.04 11.05 -11.73
CA SER A 146 -0.10 9.62 -11.36
C SER A 146 -0.67 9.43 -9.95
N LEU A 147 -0.24 10.24 -8.98
CA LEU A 147 -0.72 10.20 -7.61
C LEU A 147 -2.20 10.57 -7.50
N LYS A 148 -2.63 11.57 -8.28
CA LYS A 148 -4.02 12.00 -8.34
C LYS A 148 -4.91 10.95 -8.98
N GLN A 149 -4.45 10.32 -10.07
CA GLN A 149 -5.17 9.24 -10.74
C GLN A 149 -5.37 8.05 -9.80
N GLU A 150 -4.36 7.70 -9.01
CA GLU A 150 -4.46 6.63 -8.01
C GLU A 150 -5.58 6.93 -6.99
N LEU A 151 -5.66 8.15 -6.44
CA LEU A 151 -6.74 8.54 -5.50
C LEU A 151 -8.13 8.45 -6.16
N ILE A 152 -8.26 8.92 -7.39
CA ILE A 152 -9.52 8.84 -8.15
C ILE A 152 -9.94 7.38 -8.33
N SER A 153 -9.01 6.52 -8.71
CA SER A 153 -9.26 5.09 -8.89
C SER A 153 -9.66 4.40 -7.56
N ILE A 154 -8.95 4.67 -6.47
CA ILE A 154 -9.30 4.17 -5.13
C ILE A 154 -10.72 4.63 -4.75
N GLN A 155 -11.04 5.91 -4.92
CA GLN A 155 -12.37 6.44 -4.62
C GLN A 155 -13.47 5.73 -5.41
N SER A 156 -13.22 5.44 -6.69
CA SER A 156 -14.17 4.72 -7.54
C SER A 156 -14.38 3.27 -7.10
N MET A 157 -13.29 2.60 -6.67
CA MET A 157 -13.34 1.21 -6.23
C MET A 157 -14.02 1.06 -4.86
N VAL A 158 -13.74 1.96 -3.92
CA VAL A 158 -14.29 1.91 -2.55
C VAL A 158 -15.80 2.16 -2.51
N LYS A 159 -16.37 2.90 -3.44
CA LYS A 159 -17.83 3.12 -3.56
C LYS A 159 -18.65 1.87 -3.88
N LYS A 160 -17.99 0.77 -4.22
CA LYS A 160 -18.64 -0.51 -4.57
C LYS A 160 -18.70 -1.44 -3.36
N ASP A 161 -19.45 -1.10 -2.32
CA ASP A 161 -19.73 -1.92 -1.10
C ASP A 161 -18.77 -3.09 -0.87
N MET A 162 -17.63 -2.78 -0.27
CA MET A 162 -16.58 -3.77 -0.06
C MET A 162 -16.70 -4.34 1.35
N THR A 163 -17.15 -5.59 1.43
CA THR A 163 -16.89 -6.43 2.60
C THR A 163 -15.64 -7.26 2.33
N SER A 164 -14.63 -7.16 3.17
CA SER A 164 -13.47 -8.03 3.10
C SER A 164 -13.59 -9.15 4.14
N THR A 165 -13.33 -10.37 3.69
CA THR A 165 -13.21 -11.55 4.56
C THR A 165 -11.77 -11.81 4.98
N PHE A 166 -10.82 -11.03 4.47
CA PHE A 166 -9.42 -11.13 4.86
C PHE A 166 -9.25 -10.68 6.31
N GLN A 167 -8.61 -11.52 7.12
CA GLN A 167 -8.35 -11.24 8.53
C GLN A 167 -6.90 -10.83 8.74
N TRP A 168 -6.73 -9.83 9.59
CA TRP A 168 -5.43 -9.39 10.08
C TRP A 168 -5.19 -9.96 11.49
N ASP A 169 -3.93 -10.35 11.78
CA ASP A 169 -3.52 -10.85 13.11
C ASP A 169 -3.55 -9.76 14.17
#